data_cbbdb5f09a26dde66df15cbdab663b7d
#
_entry.id   cbbdb5f09a26dde66df15cbdab663b7d
#
_cell.length_a   1.000
_cell.length_b   1.000
_cell.length_c   1.000
_cell.angle_alpha   90.00
_cell.angle_beta   90.00
_cell.angle_gamma   90.00
#
_symmetry.space_group_name_H-M   'P 1'
#
loop_
_entity.id
_entity.type
_entity.pdbx_description
1 polymer ?
#
loop_
_entity_poly.entity_id
_entity_poly.type
_entity_poly.pdbx_seq_one_letter_code
_entity_poly.pdbx_strand_id
1 'polypeptide(L)'
;MKILVHLHLYYADMLSEMINRLRSLEGRDYDLYVTLGKDDPLVKKDILSFKNDARILVVDNRGYDLAPFLAVLHEVDLDKYDYLIKLHTKRDLPAPAELPRCCFRGSQWRECLTGFMKDRTALDKALKLFIQKPEIGMLSHYKLLISAAKEDREANRRAEEIMQKLGLKVRDRHFIAGTMFICRAGIMKPLLRLPYTAADFDVPAADHAGGTLAHALERVL
;
A
#
# COMPACT_ATOMS: atom_id res chain seq x y z
N MET A 1 12.46 14.74 9.55
CA MET A 1 11.46 14.11 8.64
C MET A 1 11.70 12.63 8.69
N LYS A 2 10.78 11.91 9.31
CA LYS A 2 10.85 10.46 9.48
C LYS A 2 9.76 9.76 8.67
N ILE A 3 10.10 8.66 8.00
CA ILE A 3 9.21 7.94 7.08
C ILE A 3 8.95 6.54 7.62
N LEU A 4 7.69 6.13 7.71
CA LEU A 4 7.32 4.73 7.88
C LEU A 4 7.23 4.07 6.50
N VAL A 5 7.90 2.95 6.32
CA VAL A 5 7.80 2.17 5.07
C VAL A 5 7.24 0.79 5.41
N HIS A 6 6.10 0.45 4.82
CA HIS A 6 5.55 -0.89 4.84
C HIS A 6 5.72 -1.55 3.47
N LEU A 7 6.37 -2.71 3.45
CA LEU A 7 6.49 -3.59 2.29
C LEU A 7 5.80 -4.93 2.60
N HIS A 8 4.70 -5.24 1.91
CA HIS A 8 4.16 -6.59 1.92
C HIS A 8 4.84 -7.44 0.84
N LEU A 9 5.73 -8.34 1.24
CA LEU A 9 6.50 -9.21 0.36
C LEU A 9 5.78 -10.57 0.21
N TYR A 10 4.78 -10.63 -0.67
CA TYR A 10 4.08 -11.87 -0.99
C TYR A 10 4.90 -12.77 -1.94
N TYR A 11 5.50 -12.19 -2.97
CA TYR A 11 6.38 -12.87 -3.90
C TYR A 11 7.84 -12.64 -3.50
N ALA A 12 8.45 -13.63 -2.83
CA ALA A 12 9.81 -13.53 -2.30
C ALA A 12 10.88 -13.31 -3.39
N ASP A 13 10.68 -13.89 -4.57
CA ASP A 13 11.56 -13.74 -5.75
C ASP A 13 11.61 -12.28 -6.28
N MET A 14 10.70 -11.42 -5.86
CA MET A 14 10.70 -9.99 -6.21
C MET A 14 11.44 -9.11 -5.18
N LEU A 15 12.03 -9.68 -4.14
CA LEU A 15 12.72 -8.91 -3.10
C LEU A 15 13.80 -7.98 -3.67
N SER A 16 14.62 -8.46 -4.61
CA SER A 16 15.69 -7.67 -5.24
C SER A 16 15.15 -6.42 -5.94
N GLU A 17 14.01 -6.54 -6.64
CA GLU A 17 13.35 -5.40 -7.28
C GLU A 17 12.88 -4.39 -6.24
N MET A 18 12.25 -4.87 -5.15
CA MET A 18 11.77 -4.00 -4.09
C MET A 18 12.91 -3.30 -3.35
N ILE A 19 14.02 -4.01 -3.08
CA ILE A 19 15.24 -3.40 -2.51
C ILE A 19 15.76 -2.28 -3.43
N ASN A 20 15.79 -2.49 -4.74
CA ASN A 20 16.21 -1.44 -5.68
C ASN A 20 15.31 -0.19 -5.61
N ARG A 21 14.00 -0.35 -5.39
CA ARG A 21 13.10 0.79 -5.15
C ARG A 21 13.40 1.47 -3.79
N LEU A 22 13.60 0.66 -2.74
CA LEU A 22 13.91 1.15 -1.39
C LEU A 22 15.24 1.92 -1.32
N ARG A 23 16.19 1.69 -2.23
CA ARG A 23 17.44 2.47 -2.32
C ARG A 23 17.19 3.97 -2.59
N SER A 24 16.03 4.35 -3.11
CA SER A 24 15.63 5.76 -3.22
C SER A 24 15.56 6.48 -1.86
N LEU A 25 15.47 5.71 -0.76
CA LEU A 25 15.45 6.18 0.63
C LEU A 25 16.83 6.29 1.27
N GLU A 26 17.91 5.89 0.61
CA GLU A 26 19.25 5.94 1.17
C GLU A 26 19.59 7.36 1.66
N GLY A 27 20.14 7.45 2.88
CA GLY A 27 20.46 8.71 3.54
C GLY A 27 19.25 9.44 4.18
N ARG A 28 18.06 8.82 4.20
CA ARG A 28 16.88 9.34 4.90
C ARG A 28 16.63 8.57 6.20
N ASP A 29 15.96 9.25 7.13
CA ASP A 29 15.47 8.63 8.35
C ASP A 29 14.16 7.89 8.05
N TYR A 30 14.19 6.55 8.07
CA TYR A 30 13.01 5.72 7.86
C TYR A 30 13.08 4.41 8.63
N ASP A 31 11.93 3.95 9.07
CA ASP A 31 11.73 2.60 9.61
C ASP A 31 11.11 1.72 8.53
N LEU A 32 11.67 0.52 8.35
CA LEU A 32 11.17 -0.46 7.39
C LEU A 32 10.45 -1.60 8.11
N TYR A 33 9.18 -1.77 7.81
CA TYR A 33 8.36 -2.91 8.22
C TYR A 33 8.09 -3.79 7.01
N VAL A 34 8.50 -5.06 7.09
CA VAL A 34 8.24 -6.04 6.03
C VAL A 34 7.28 -7.11 6.56
N THR A 35 6.19 -7.34 5.86
CA THR A 35 5.28 -8.44 6.16
C THR A 35 5.47 -9.56 5.16
N LEU A 36 5.59 -10.79 5.66
CA LEU A 36 5.75 -12.03 4.89
C LEU A 36 4.54 -12.94 5.11
N GLY A 37 4.01 -13.52 4.06
CA GLY A 37 2.93 -14.51 4.17
C GLY A 37 3.40 -15.89 4.65
N LYS A 38 4.72 -16.08 4.79
CA LYS A 38 5.33 -17.33 5.21
C LYS A 38 6.69 -17.04 5.84
N ASP A 39 7.04 -17.79 6.87
CA ASP A 39 8.37 -17.69 7.46
C ASP A 39 9.43 -18.26 6.50
N ASP A 40 10.40 -17.40 6.13
CA ASP A 40 11.50 -17.76 5.25
C ASP A 40 12.82 -17.15 5.79
N PRO A 41 13.67 -17.97 6.40
CA PRO A 41 14.92 -17.49 6.99
C PRO A 41 15.90 -16.86 5.99
N LEU A 42 15.92 -17.29 4.74
CA LEU A 42 16.80 -16.73 3.72
C LEU A 42 16.32 -15.32 3.32
N VAL A 43 15.03 -15.19 3.08
CA VAL A 43 14.41 -13.89 2.79
C VAL A 43 14.61 -12.90 3.94
N LYS A 44 14.42 -13.36 5.19
CA LYS A 44 14.69 -12.53 6.39
C LYS A 44 16.14 -12.07 6.44
N LYS A 45 17.09 -12.98 6.18
CA LYS A 45 18.51 -12.65 6.14
C LYS A 45 18.81 -11.57 5.10
N ASP A 46 18.25 -11.69 3.90
CA ASP A 46 18.48 -10.73 2.81
C ASP A 46 17.88 -9.35 3.14
N ILE A 47 16.70 -9.31 3.75
CA ILE A 47 16.08 -8.06 4.22
C ILE A 47 16.97 -7.39 5.28
N LEU A 48 17.43 -8.15 6.27
CA LEU A 48 18.28 -7.62 7.34
C LEU A 48 19.69 -7.23 6.86
N SER A 49 20.19 -7.87 5.79
CA SER A 49 21.43 -7.47 5.13
C SER A 49 21.29 -6.12 4.42
N PHE A 50 20.10 -5.80 3.90
CA PHE A 50 19.80 -4.50 3.29
C PHE A 50 19.57 -3.42 4.35
N LYS A 51 18.78 -3.72 5.41
CA LYS A 51 18.46 -2.81 6.50
C LYS A 51 18.42 -3.62 7.82
N ASN A 52 19.48 -3.50 8.58
CA ASN A 52 19.73 -4.35 9.77
C ASN A 52 18.72 -4.15 10.91
N ASP A 53 18.03 -3.01 10.95
CA ASP A 53 16.98 -2.66 11.91
C ASP A 53 15.56 -2.81 11.32
N ALA A 54 15.41 -3.46 10.16
CA ALA A 54 14.10 -3.74 9.61
C ALA A 54 13.29 -4.64 10.54
N ARG A 55 12.01 -4.34 10.69
CA ARG A 55 11.07 -5.17 11.44
C ARG A 55 10.32 -6.09 10.48
N ILE A 56 10.34 -7.39 10.78
CA ILE A 56 9.76 -8.42 9.92
C ILE A 56 8.64 -9.13 10.68
N LEU A 57 7.43 -9.08 10.15
CA LEU A 57 6.26 -9.76 10.67
C LEU A 57 5.86 -10.88 9.71
N VAL A 58 5.63 -12.07 10.25
CA VAL A 58 4.98 -13.16 9.50
C VAL A 58 3.50 -13.05 9.77
N VAL A 59 2.70 -12.97 8.70
CA VAL A 59 1.25 -12.75 8.76
C VAL A 59 0.50 -13.79 7.95
N ASP A 60 -0.74 -14.05 8.31
CA ASP A 60 -1.59 -14.94 7.52
C ASP A 60 -1.82 -14.37 6.12
N ASN A 61 -1.88 -15.26 5.12
CA ASN A 61 -2.21 -14.89 3.75
C ASN A 61 -3.72 -14.64 3.62
N ARG A 62 -4.17 -13.49 4.14
CA ARG A 62 -5.56 -13.02 4.09
C ARG A 62 -5.60 -11.56 3.72
N GLY A 63 -6.67 -11.16 3.03
CA GLY A 63 -6.91 -9.75 2.71
C GLY A 63 -5.86 -9.09 1.84
N TYR A 64 -5.14 -9.90 1.03
CA TYR A 64 -4.09 -9.42 0.13
C TYR A 64 -3.02 -8.61 0.89
N ASP A 65 -2.77 -7.38 0.46
CA ASP A 65 -1.83 -6.43 1.09
C ASP A 65 -2.48 -5.53 2.15
N LEU A 66 -3.82 -5.56 2.30
CA LEU A 66 -4.58 -4.67 3.19
C LEU A 66 -4.57 -5.17 4.64
N ALA A 67 -4.80 -6.46 4.89
CA ALA A 67 -4.70 -7.01 6.24
C ALA A 67 -3.27 -6.90 6.79
N PRO A 68 -2.21 -7.27 6.05
CA PRO A 68 -0.83 -7.00 6.45
C PRO A 68 -0.55 -5.52 6.74
N PHE A 69 -1.13 -4.61 5.97
CA PHE A 69 -0.97 -3.18 6.20
C PHE A 69 -1.60 -2.73 7.52
N LEU A 70 -2.84 -3.15 7.80
CA LEU A 70 -3.49 -2.85 9.07
C LEU A 70 -2.71 -3.43 10.26
N ALA A 71 -2.19 -4.65 10.14
CA ALA A 71 -1.35 -5.23 11.19
C ALA A 71 -0.15 -4.33 11.52
N VAL A 72 0.55 -3.80 10.51
CA VAL A 72 1.66 -2.86 10.74
C VAL A 72 1.16 -1.55 11.34
N LEU A 73 0.03 -1.00 10.90
CA LEU A 73 -0.49 0.23 11.48
C LEU A 73 -0.79 0.08 12.98
N HIS A 74 -1.26 -1.09 13.43
CA HIS A 74 -1.51 -1.36 14.85
C HIS A 74 -0.23 -1.56 15.68
N GLU A 75 0.90 -1.90 15.05
CA GLU A 75 2.20 -2.07 15.70
C GLU A 75 2.97 -0.75 15.89
N VAL A 76 2.58 0.30 15.19
CA VAL A 76 3.35 1.54 15.13
C VAL A 76 2.63 2.71 15.77
N ASP A 77 3.40 3.61 16.35
CA ASP A 77 2.94 4.94 16.73
C ASP A 77 3.08 5.89 15.54
N LEU A 78 1.98 6.18 14.86
CA LEU A 78 1.96 7.05 13.67
C LEU A 78 2.38 8.49 13.97
N ASP A 79 2.35 8.93 15.22
CA ASP A 79 2.79 10.28 15.60
C ASP A 79 4.31 10.47 15.47
N LYS A 80 5.07 9.38 15.37
CA LYS A 80 6.52 9.41 15.16
C LYS A 80 6.92 9.66 13.71
N TYR A 81 5.97 9.63 12.77
CA TYR A 81 6.25 9.68 11.33
C TYR A 81 5.56 10.85 10.66
N ASP A 82 6.30 11.54 9.79
CA ASP A 82 5.76 12.58 8.92
C ASP A 82 5.03 11.98 7.72
N TYR A 83 5.63 10.93 7.15
CA TYR A 83 5.11 10.25 5.95
C TYR A 83 5.07 8.74 6.13
N LEU A 84 4.21 8.11 5.33
CA LEU A 84 4.09 6.67 5.21
C LEU A 84 4.16 6.28 3.73
N ILE A 85 4.97 5.27 3.42
CA ILE A 85 5.04 4.63 2.11
C ILE A 85 4.49 3.21 2.25
N LYS A 86 3.48 2.89 1.45
CA LYS A 86 2.90 1.55 1.37
C LYS A 86 3.28 0.91 0.04
N LEU A 87 3.87 -0.28 0.12
CA LEU A 87 4.34 -1.07 -1.00
C LEU A 87 3.91 -2.53 -0.86
N HIS A 88 3.77 -3.20 -1.96
CA HIS A 88 3.69 -4.66 -2.01
C HIS A 88 4.26 -5.22 -3.30
N THR A 89 4.58 -6.51 -3.34
CA THR A 89 5.02 -7.16 -4.57
C THR A 89 3.82 -7.38 -5.51
N LYS A 90 4.03 -7.15 -6.78
CA LYS A 90 3.01 -7.32 -7.84
C LYS A 90 3.68 -7.91 -9.07
N ARG A 91 3.22 -9.08 -9.51
CA ARG A 91 3.72 -9.70 -10.74
C ARG A 91 3.25 -8.96 -11.99
N ASP A 92 3.89 -9.25 -13.10
CA ASP A 92 3.46 -8.78 -14.41
C ASP A 92 2.03 -9.27 -14.71
N LEU A 93 1.31 -8.44 -15.44
CA LEU A 93 -0.03 -8.80 -15.89
C LEU A 93 0.05 -9.92 -16.93
N PRO A 94 -0.65 -11.05 -16.72
CA PRO A 94 -0.71 -12.14 -17.71
C PRO A 94 -1.50 -11.74 -18.97
N ALA A 95 -2.40 -10.76 -18.85
CA ALA A 95 -3.19 -10.19 -19.91
C ALA A 95 -3.32 -8.68 -19.74
N PRO A 96 -3.66 -7.91 -20.78
CA PRO A 96 -3.89 -6.48 -20.65
C PRO A 96 -4.98 -6.17 -19.61
N ALA A 97 -4.73 -5.17 -18.75
CA ALA A 97 -5.71 -4.65 -17.81
C ALA A 97 -6.14 -3.26 -18.25
N GLU A 98 -7.43 -3.11 -18.51
CA GLU A 98 -8.02 -1.83 -18.90
C GLU A 98 -8.51 -1.07 -17.69
N LEU A 99 -8.07 0.18 -17.55
CA LEU A 99 -8.61 1.16 -16.62
C LEU A 99 -9.20 2.33 -17.42
N PRO A 100 -10.04 3.16 -16.82
CA PRO A 100 -10.74 4.24 -17.53
C PRO A 100 -9.84 5.20 -18.32
N ARG A 101 -8.55 5.32 -17.95
CA ARG A 101 -7.61 6.27 -18.56
C ARG A 101 -6.44 5.60 -19.29
N CYS A 102 -6.30 4.28 -19.22
CA CYS A 102 -5.16 3.58 -19.81
C CYS A 102 -5.39 2.06 -19.84
N CYS A 103 -4.61 1.41 -20.71
CA CYS A 103 -4.45 -0.03 -20.73
C CYS A 103 -3.02 -0.36 -20.27
N PHE A 104 -2.88 -1.21 -19.26
CA PHE A 104 -1.59 -1.70 -18.80
C PHE A 104 -1.28 -3.07 -19.35
N ARG A 105 0.00 -3.32 -19.66
CA ARG A 105 0.51 -4.61 -20.14
C ARG A 105 1.79 -4.98 -19.39
N GLY A 106 2.00 -6.26 -19.13
CA GLY A 106 3.21 -6.77 -18.51
C GLY A 106 3.56 -6.01 -17.22
N SER A 107 4.77 -5.45 -17.15
CA SER A 107 5.30 -4.71 -16.00
C SER A 107 4.73 -3.31 -15.80
N GLN A 108 4.05 -2.73 -16.79
CA GLN A 108 3.65 -1.32 -16.79
C GLN A 108 2.81 -0.93 -15.57
N TRP A 109 1.92 -1.84 -15.11
CA TRP A 109 1.14 -1.57 -13.90
C TRP A 109 2.06 -1.40 -12.68
N ARG A 110 2.98 -2.36 -12.47
CA ARG A 110 3.93 -2.34 -11.35
C ARG A 110 4.85 -1.11 -11.41
N GLU A 111 5.31 -0.73 -12.59
CA GLU A 111 6.11 0.48 -12.80
C GLU A 111 5.35 1.75 -12.43
N CYS A 112 4.07 1.84 -12.77
CA CYS A 112 3.22 2.96 -12.34
C CYS A 112 3.01 2.94 -10.81
N LEU A 113 2.74 1.78 -10.21
CA LEU A 113 2.53 1.64 -8.77
C LEU A 113 3.73 2.15 -7.96
N THR A 114 4.95 1.89 -8.42
CA THR A 114 6.20 2.27 -7.74
C THR A 114 6.86 3.54 -8.30
N GLY A 115 6.22 4.20 -9.28
CA GLY A 115 6.80 5.31 -10.03
C GLY A 115 7.26 6.50 -9.19
N PHE A 116 6.58 6.78 -8.07
CA PHE A 116 6.92 7.88 -7.16
C PHE A 116 8.26 7.65 -6.41
N MET A 117 8.77 6.42 -6.41
CA MET A 117 10.05 6.04 -5.82
C MET A 117 10.93 5.18 -6.75
N LYS A 118 10.76 5.35 -8.06
CA LYS A 118 11.60 4.65 -9.05
C LYS A 118 13.10 4.95 -8.88
N ASP A 119 13.41 6.15 -8.40
CA ASP A 119 14.74 6.65 -8.05
C ASP A 119 14.64 7.78 -7.01
N ARG A 120 15.78 8.23 -6.50
CA ARG A 120 15.87 9.30 -5.51
C ARG A 120 15.20 10.60 -5.97
N THR A 121 15.38 10.96 -7.25
CA THR A 121 14.80 12.19 -7.81
C THR A 121 13.28 12.15 -7.82
N ALA A 122 12.68 11.01 -8.13
CA ALA A 122 11.23 10.84 -8.10
C ALA A 122 10.67 10.99 -6.68
N LEU A 123 11.34 10.35 -5.71
CA LEU A 123 10.95 10.46 -4.30
C LEU A 123 11.14 11.90 -3.77
N ASP A 124 12.23 12.57 -4.13
CA ASP A 124 12.47 13.97 -3.75
C ASP A 124 11.37 14.89 -4.28
N LYS A 125 10.94 14.69 -5.52
CA LYS A 125 9.82 15.44 -6.11
C LYS A 125 8.52 15.20 -5.36
N ALA A 126 8.22 13.95 -4.99
CA ALA A 126 7.02 13.61 -4.22
C ALA A 126 7.04 14.30 -2.85
N LEU A 127 8.14 14.20 -2.12
CA LEU A 127 8.29 14.83 -0.80
C LEU A 127 8.25 16.35 -0.88
N LYS A 128 8.88 16.95 -1.89
CA LYS A 128 8.82 18.40 -2.12
C LYS A 128 7.40 18.87 -2.38
N LEU A 129 6.59 18.09 -3.09
CA LEU A 129 5.20 18.42 -3.38
C LEU A 129 4.36 18.48 -2.08
N PHE A 130 4.57 17.56 -1.14
CA PHE A 130 3.92 17.62 0.18
C PHE A 130 4.30 18.88 0.97
N ILE A 131 5.57 19.32 0.89
CA ILE A 131 6.03 20.55 1.56
C ILE A 131 5.38 21.78 0.94
N GLN A 132 5.31 21.84 -0.39
CA GLN A 132 4.79 22.98 -1.14
C GLN A 132 3.25 23.08 -1.09
N LYS A 133 2.57 21.95 -0.91
CA LYS A 133 1.11 21.81 -0.95
C LYS A 133 0.61 21.04 0.27
N PRO A 134 0.39 21.76 1.40
CA PRO A 134 -0.07 21.13 2.65
C PRO A 134 -1.40 20.37 2.54
N GLU A 135 -2.24 20.76 1.58
CA GLU A 135 -3.53 20.13 1.30
C GLU A 135 -3.42 18.72 0.70
N ILE A 136 -2.25 18.35 0.14
CA ILE A 136 -2.06 17.02 -0.40
C ILE A 136 -1.85 16.03 0.75
N GLY A 137 -2.75 15.07 0.88
CA GLY A 137 -2.68 13.99 1.86
C GLY A 137 -1.95 12.75 1.34
N MET A 138 -2.12 12.41 0.05
CA MET A 138 -1.60 11.18 -0.55
C MET A 138 -1.19 11.41 -2.01
N LEU A 139 -0.17 10.67 -2.45
CA LEU A 139 0.33 10.68 -3.83
C LEU A 139 0.52 9.27 -4.35
N SER A 140 0.10 9.05 -5.59
CA SER A 140 0.40 7.88 -6.41
C SER A 140 0.42 8.29 -7.88
N HIS A 141 0.49 7.34 -8.79
CA HIS A 141 0.46 7.63 -10.20
C HIS A 141 -0.98 7.98 -10.66
N TYR A 142 -1.15 9.07 -11.41
CA TYR A 142 -2.48 9.59 -11.81
C TYR A 142 -3.35 8.59 -12.60
N LYS A 143 -2.74 7.67 -13.35
CA LYS A 143 -3.43 6.61 -14.08
C LYS A 143 -4.13 5.60 -13.17
N LEU A 144 -3.68 5.51 -11.91
CA LEU A 144 -4.22 4.58 -10.91
C LEU A 144 -5.36 5.20 -10.10
N LEU A 145 -5.60 6.50 -10.22
CA LEU A 145 -6.73 7.16 -9.58
C LEU A 145 -8.00 6.89 -10.39
N ILE A 146 -8.84 5.99 -9.90
CA ILE A 146 -10.06 5.54 -10.56
C ILE A 146 -11.30 5.82 -9.71
N SER A 147 -12.44 5.98 -10.38
CA SER A 147 -13.72 6.19 -9.69
C SER A 147 -14.34 4.86 -9.31
N ALA A 148 -14.78 4.75 -8.06
CA ALA A 148 -15.51 3.59 -7.53
C ALA A 148 -16.99 3.55 -7.99
N ALA A 149 -17.50 4.57 -8.70
CA ALA A 149 -18.93 4.77 -8.88
C ALA A 149 -19.66 3.68 -9.69
N LYS A 150 -18.94 2.86 -10.47
CA LYS A 150 -19.56 1.91 -11.41
C LYS A 150 -19.18 0.44 -11.20
N GLU A 151 -18.19 0.16 -10.35
CA GLU A 151 -17.63 -1.18 -10.23
C GLU A 151 -17.86 -1.73 -8.81
N ASP A 152 -18.01 -3.05 -8.72
CA ASP A 152 -18.10 -3.80 -7.47
C ASP A 152 -19.00 -3.13 -6.40
N ARG A 153 -20.31 -3.25 -6.61
CA ARG A 153 -21.33 -2.65 -5.72
C ARG A 153 -21.18 -3.07 -4.26
N GLU A 154 -20.80 -4.32 -4.02
CA GLU A 154 -20.64 -4.84 -2.66
C GLU A 154 -19.43 -4.23 -1.95
N ALA A 155 -18.27 -4.12 -2.62
CA ALA A 155 -17.11 -3.42 -2.04
C ALA A 155 -17.42 -1.94 -1.80
N ASN A 156 -18.16 -1.29 -2.68
CA ASN A 156 -18.58 0.11 -2.49
C ASN A 156 -19.50 0.27 -1.28
N ARG A 157 -20.49 -0.61 -1.11
CA ARG A 157 -21.40 -0.60 0.05
C ARG A 157 -20.62 -0.77 1.36
N ARG A 158 -19.73 -1.78 1.41
CA ARG A 158 -18.87 -2.01 2.58
C ARG A 158 -17.92 -0.84 2.86
N ALA A 159 -17.36 -0.22 1.82
CA ALA A 159 -16.51 0.97 1.97
C ALA A 159 -17.29 2.14 2.58
N GLU A 160 -18.52 2.38 2.13
CA GLU A 160 -19.40 3.42 2.71
C GLU A 160 -19.69 3.16 4.20
N GLU A 161 -19.96 1.92 4.58
CA GLU A 161 -20.17 1.53 5.99
C GLU A 161 -18.91 1.76 6.83
N ILE A 162 -17.73 1.42 6.30
CA ILE A 162 -16.44 1.66 6.96
C ILE A 162 -16.21 3.17 7.13
N MET A 163 -16.38 3.95 6.07
CA MET A 163 -16.20 5.39 6.11
C MET A 163 -17.16 6.06 7.10
N GLN A 164 -18.41 5.61 7.16
CA GLN A 164 -19.39 6.09 8.13
C GLN A 164 -18.96 5.76 9.57
N LYS A 165 -18.52 4.52 9.85
CA LYS A 165 -17.99 4.12 11.17
C LYS A 165 -16.77 4.96 11.58
N LEU A 166 -15.93 5.35 10.62
CA LEU A 166 -14.77 6.20 10.84
C LEU A 166 -15.13 7.69 10.95
N GLY A 167 -16.38 8.09 10.69
CA GLY A 167 -16.81 9.49 10.66
C GLY A 167 -16.21 10.28 9.49
N LEU A 168 -15.82 9.59 8.41
CA LEU A 168 -15.25 10.21 7.22
C LEU A 168 -16.37 10.74 6.33
N LYS A 169 -16.22 11.99 5.89
CA LYS A 169 -17.13 12.59 4.90
C LYS A 169 -16.59 12.35 3.51
N VAL A 170 -17.29 11.53 2.74
CA VAL A 170 -16.93 11.27 1.34
C VAL A 170 -17.36 12.48 0.48
N ARG A 171 -16.39 13.14 -0.12
CA ARG A 171 -16.63 14.21 -1.10
C ARG A 171 -16.54 13.70 -2.53
N ASP A 172 -15.72 12.68 -2.75
CA ASP A 172 -15.43 12.11 -4.05
C ASP A 172 -15.18 10.60 -3.88
N ARG A 173 -15.55 9.82 -4.90
CA ARG A 173 -15.43 8.36 -4.85
C ARG A 173 -14.25 7.88 -5.72
N HIS A 174 -13.12 8.53 -5.58
CA HIS A 174 -11.89 8.08 -6.21
C HIS A 174 -11.02 7.34 -5.20
N PHE A 175 -10.33 6.31 -5.67
CA PHE A 175 -9.36 5.56 -4.90
C PHE A 175 -8.14 5.21 -5.77
N ILE A 176 -7.04 4.82 -5.15
CA ILE A 176 -5.82 4.42 -5.83
C ILE A 176 -5.84 2.91 -6.06
N ALA A 177 -6.11 2.50 -7.31
CA ALA A 177 -6.09 1.08 -7.70
C ALA A 177 -4.70 0.47 -7.46
N GLY A 178 -4.68 -0.64 -6.72
CA GLY A 178 -3.45 -1.36 -6.36
C GLY A 178 -2.70 -0.79 -5.17
N THR A 179 -3.24 0.18 -4.46
CA THR A 179 -2.86 0.60 -3.09
C THR A 179 -1.37 0.78 -2.78
N MET A 180 -0.54 1.17 -3.75
CA MET A 180 0.83 1.61 -3.49
C MET A 180 0.90 3.14 -3.59
N PHE A 181 1.39 3.77 -2.52
CA PHE A 181 1.36 5.22 -2.40
C PHE A 181 2.37 5.73 -1.37
N ILE A 182 2.60 7.03 -1.40
CA ILE A 182 3.17 7.80 -0.30
C ILE A 182 2.12 8.76 0.23
N CYS A 183 1.99 8.88 1.55
CA CYS A 183 1.04 9.79 2.18
C CYS A 183 1.59 10.44 3.45
N ARG A 184 0.89 11.46 3.96
CA ARG A 184 1.12 11.94 5.33
C ARG A 184 0.70 10.86 6.31
N ALA A 185 1.56 10.48 7.27
CA ALA A 185 1.27 9.39 8.19
C ALA A 185 -0.03 9.62 8.99
N GLY A 186 -0.30 10.85 9.37
CA GLY A 186 -1.47 11.22 10.16
C GLY A 186 -2.82 10.91 9.51
N ILE A 187 -2.91 10.86 8.17
CA ILE A 187 -4.19 10.54 7.52
C ILE A 187 -4.59 9.08 7.67
N MET A 188 -3.67 8.20 8.10
CA MET A 188 -3.96 6.78 8.37
C MET A 188 -4.50 6.54 9.79
N LYS A 189 -4.44 7.52 10.70
CA LYS A 189 -4.92 7.37 12.08
C LYS A 189 -6.39 6.92 12.21
N PRO A 190 -7.34 7.37 11.36
CA PRO A 190 -8.70 6.85 11.44
C PRO A 190 -8.78 5.32 11.32
N LEU A 191 -7.89 4.70 10.52
CA LEU A 191 -7.89 3.25 10.33
C LEU A 191 -7.58 2.47 11.61
N LEU A 192 -6.86 3.06 12.57
CA LEU A 192 -6.58 2.45 13.88
C LEU A 192 -7.85 2.19 14.71
N ARG A 193 -8.97 2.82 14.36
CA ARG A 193 -10.28 2.58 15.02
C ARG A 193 -11.03 1.38 14.44
N LEU A 194 -10.54 0.80 13.35
CA LEU A 194 -11.14 -0.39 12.77
C LEU A 194 -10.74 -1.61 13.60
N PRO A 195 -11.70 -2.42 14.05
CA PRO A 195 -11.43 -3.59 14.88
C PRO A 195 -10.99 -4.81 14.06
N TYR A 196 -10.54 -4.61 12.82
CA TYR A 196 -10.26 -5.72 11.92
C TYR A 196 -8.89 -6.35 12.21
N THR A 197 -8.92 -7.67 12.30
CA THR A 197 -7.77 -8.56 12.39
C THR A 197 -7.63 -9.36 11.11
N ALA A 198 -6.56 -10.14 10.94
CA ALA A 198 -6.42 -11.02 9.77
C ALA A 198 -7.60 -11.99 9.61
N ALA A 199 -8.23 -12.42 10.71
CA ALA A 199 -9.36 -13.36 10.68
C ALA A 199 -10.63 -12.79 10.01
N ASP A 200 -10.77 -11.46 9.99
CA ASP A 200 -11.94 -10.78 9.38
C ASP A 200 -11.83 -10.71 7.85
N PHE A 201 -10.66 -10.99 7.31
CA PHE A 201 -10.42 -10.96 5.87
C PHE A 201 -10.58 -12.33 5.24
N ASP A 202 -11.09 -12.33 4.01
CA ASP A 202 -11.17 -13.52 3.18
C ASP A 202 -9.78 -14.02 2.78
N VAL A 203 -9.66 -15.35 2.63
CA VAL A 203 -8.50 -15.94 1.95
C VAL A 203 -8.57 -15.51 0.48
N PRO A 204 -7.47 -15.05 -0.13
CA PRO A 204 -7.46 -14.65 -1.53
C PRO A 204 -7.98 -15.78 -2.43
N ALA A 205 -9.05 -15.51 -3.17
CA ALA A 205 -9.58 -16.47 -4.12
C ALA A 205 -8.78 -16.43 -5.44
N ALA A 206 -8.70 -17.58 -6.12
CA ALA A 206 -7.94 -17.70 -7.36
C ALA A 206 -8.53 -16.83 -8.50
N ASP A 207 -9.82 -16.58 -8.46
CA ASP A 207 -10.57 -15.78 -9.45
C ASP A 207 -10.56 -14.27 -9.15
N HIS A 208 -9.91 -13.85 -8.07
CA HIS A 208 -9.90 -12.46 -7.60
C HIS A 208 -11.31 -11.86 -7.48
N ALA A 209 -12.29 -12.66 -7.07
CA ALA A 209 -13.68 -12.22 -6.89
C ALA A 209 -13.73 -10.93 -6.05
N GLY A 210 -14.45 -9.94 -6.54
CA GLY A 210 -14.66 -8.65 -5.88
C GLY A 210 -15.51 -8.75 -4.61
N GLY A 211 -15.84 -7.61 -3.99
CA GLY A 211 -16.78 -7.54 -2.86
C GLY A 211 -16.20 -7.90 -1.50
N THR A 212 -14.93 -8.26 -1.40
CA THR A 212 -14.28 -8.61 -0.12
C THR A 212 -14.00 -7.38 0.76
N LEU A 213 -13.71 -7.62 2.05
CA LEU A 213 -13.29 -6.55 2.96
C LEU A 213 -12.02 -5.82 2.46
N ALA A 214 -11.08 -6.54 1.85
CA ALA A 214 -9.88 -5.94 1.27
C ALA A 214 -10.24 -4.96 0.14
N HIS A 215 -11.13 -5.34 -0.78
CA HIS A 215 -11.59 -4.45 -1.85
C HIS A 215 -12.35 -3.22 -1.30
N ALA A 216 -13.08 -3.38 -0.20
CA ALA A 216 -13.73 -2.25 0.47
C ALA A 216 -12.70 -1.29 1.07
N LEU A 217 -11.68 -1.81 1.76
CA LEU A 217 -10.62 -0.97 2.34
C LEU A 217 -9.76 -0.29 1.28
N GLU A 218 -9.52 -0.92 0.11
CA GLU A 218 -8.87 -0.25 -1.02
C GLU A 218 -9.61 1.03 -1.43
N ARG A 219 -10.93 1.04 -1.31
CA ARG A 219 -11.78 2.22 -1.64
C ARG A 219 -11.86 3.25 -0.52
N VAL A 220 -11.51 2.87 0.69
CA VAL A 220 -11.40 3.78 1.85
C VAL A 220 -10.08 4.54 1.82
N LEU A 221 -9.02 3.90 1.25
CA LEU A 221 -7.69 4.49 1.07
C LEU A 221 -7.63 5.43 -0.13
#